data_61464a252d8baa547352a19a21246baa
#
_entry.id   61464a252d8baa547352a19a21246baa
#
_cell.length_a   1.000
_cell.length_b   1.000
_cell.length_c   1.000
_cell.angle_alpha   90.00
_cell.angle_beta   90.00
_cell.angle_gamma   90.00
#
_symmetry.space_group_name_H-M   'P 1'
#
loop_
_entity.id
_entity.type
_entity.pdbx_description
1 polymer ?
#
loop_
_entity_poly.entity_id
_entity_poly.type
_entity_poly.pdbx_seq_one_letter_code
_entity_poly.pdbx_strand_id
1 'polypeptide(L)'
;MKTLIKHKWIASITLVWILITVLSACKREEFTVSTTGDVNITEYLKNNPGSFSLLSKILEITGSDNSLGGYGTYTLFAPNNEAITKYLAEIGKASVEQVGVEDLKDLVKFHLIRDTITTDKFTDGKLRTVTMYGQSLLTGAQNINGVTTLTINRQATLLQANIRTGNGIIHVIDRVLKPSRLTLAQTIEQNPAYSIFTEALKATKLYDTLNILPTNNPDTTRRFLTVLAESDAVLKAAGISSYSALKAKYSNTGNPQLANDSLHLFINYHILPGLKYLPDIFNASSHTTLSPLDVVTSKLVNKSVLINDDTFNGIYEPGAAIDRASSDNTTSNGVLHFMASHYAIKVRFPIPVYWEVTDQPEFKALTGVYRVTNKNSPSYSNGDLKDISWQTGSVSYRVAPEARQFYVYNNDYLFIAALRTAATANSFVEFKTPLLVKGRYKVWVSFVRRGGGRGVSVLFDGQPLSRVLNLTESLPAQVLVGNKWTYPAGTTPESLEALGKKMTFGGNVPYYNNPAQTIDYYRDSYALLAGTIDVTKTDRHLLRLQAVADVSGDVQIDMIHFIPENMDQLYPKFNPDGSIVYKQ
;
A
#
# COMPACT_ATOMS: atom_id res chain seq x y z
N MET A 1 67.20 38.92 -13.89
CA MET A 1 67.51 37.93 -12.85
C MET A 1 66.94 38.30 -11.44
N LYS A 2 66.56 39.56 -11.16
CA LYS A 2 65.93 39.95 -9.84
C LYS A 2 64.43 39.69 -9.71
N THR A 3 63.69 39.52 -10.78
CA THR A 3 62.23 39.31 -10.76
C THR A 3 61.84 37.85 -10.56
N LEU A 4 62.62 36.87 -10.97
CA LEU A 4 62.34 35.43 -10.81
C LEU A 4 62.53 34.94 -9.35
N ILE A 5 63.36 35.62 -8.55
CA ILE A 5 63.61 35.23 -7.15
C ILE A 5 62.45 35.64 -6.24
N LYS A 6 61.80 36.78 -6.52
CA LYS A 6 60.63 37.23 -5.73
C LYS A 6 59.42 36.31 -5.84
N HIS A 7 59.19 35.73 -7.02
CA HIS A 7 58.02 34.83 -7.23
C HIS A 7 58.21 33.45 -6.57
N LYS A 8 59.43 32.94 -6.48
CA LYS A 8 59.74 31.69 -5.76
C LYS A 8 59.54 31.82 -4.24
N TRP A 9 59.89 32.96 -3.69
CA TRP A 9 59.70 33.22 -2.24
C TRP A 9 58.23 33.38 -1.87
N ILE A 10 57.42 34.04 -2.68
CA ILE A 10 55.99 34.18 -2.48
C ILE A 10 55.27 32.84 -2.61
N ALA A 11 55.63 32.00 -3.59
CA ALA A 11 55.08 30.66 -3.76
C ALA A 11 55.45 29.71 -2.59
N SER A 12 56.66 29.85 -2.03
CA SER A 12 57.04 29.06 -0.87
C SER A 12 56.30 29.50 0.41
N ILE A 13 56.08 30.78 0.59
CA ILE A 13 55.33 31.32 1.75
C ILE A 13 53.83 30.93 1.67
N THR A 14 53.23 30.99 0.47
CA THR A 14 51.82 30.50 0.27
C THR A 14 51.71 29.02 0.50
N LEU A 15 52.67 28.21 0.07
CA LEU A 15 52.66 26.76 0.30
C LEU A 15 52.75 26.40 1.80
N VAL A 16 53.58 27.11 2.56
CA VAL A 16 53.73 26.96 4.00
C VAL A 16 52.44 27.39 4.72
N TRP A 17 51.81 28.48 4.28
CA TRP A 17 50.49 28.90 4.85
C TRP A 17 49.38 27.91 4.60
N ILE A 18 49.33 27.34 3.38
CA ILE A 18 48.36 26.28 3.03
C ILE A 18 48.63 25.01 3.86
N LEU A 19 49.89 24.66 4.10
CA LEU A 19 50.26 23.50 4.93
C LEU A 19 49.90 23.70 6.39
N ILE A 20 50.04 24.92 6.94
CA ILE A 20 49.64 25.26 8.31
C ILE A 20 48.14 25.28 8.48
N THR A 21 47.37 25.71 7.46
CA THR A 21 45.87 25.66 7.51
C THR A 21 45.35 24.24 7.42
N VAL A 22 45.97 23.34 6.67
CA VAL A 22 45.57 21.92 6.60
C VAL A 22 45.89 21.18 7.91
N LEU A 23 46.97 21.53 8.60
CA LEU A 23 47.33 20.95 9.88
C LEU A 23 46.44 21.46 11.06
N SER A 24 45.81 22.62 10.88
CA SER A 24 44.85 23.18 11.86
C SER A 24 43.43 22.67 11.68
N ALA A 25 43.10 21.98 10.55
CA ALA A 25 41.76 21.47 10.25
C ALA A 25 41.47 20.10 10.89
N CYS A 26 42.46 19.42 11.48
CA CYS A 26 42.24 18.28 12.36
C CYS A 26 41.98 18.80 13.78
N LYS A 27 40.85 19.44 14.04
CA LYS A 27 40.27 19.41 15.37
C LYS A 27 39.90 17.95 15.63
N ARG A 28 40.69 17.26 16.48
CA ARG A 28 40.15 16.13 17.21
C ARG A 28 38.88 16.65 17.87
N GLU A 29 37.75 16.15 17.47
CA GLU A 29 36.58 16.22 18.35
C GLU A 29 37.00 15.51 19.61
N GLU A 30 37.34 16.28 20.65
CA GLU A 30 37.30 15.77 21.99
C GLU A 30 35.86 15.33 22.18
N PHE A 31 35.66 14.01 22.13
CA PHE A 31 34.45 13.42 22.69
C PHE A 31 34.44 13.85 24.14
N THR A 32 33.78 14.97 24.43
CA THR A 32 33.32 15.25 25.79
C THR A 32 32.47 14.04 26.12
N VAL A 33 33.01 13.17 26.94
CA VAL A 33 32.23 12.19 27.67
C VAL A 33 31.25 13.04 28.43
N SER A 34 30.05 13.23 27.88
CA SER A 34 28.92 13.75 28.60
C SER A 34 28.65 12.70 29.67
N THR A 35 29.19 12.91 30.86
CA THR A 35 28.68 12.29 32.07
C THR A 35 27.31 12.91 32.32
N THR A 36 26.32 12.58 31.44
CA THR A 36 24.93 12.71 31.83
C THR A 36 24.75 11.79 33.00
N GLY A 37 24.21 12.28 34.10
CA GLY A 37 23.88 11.48 35.27
C GLY A 37 22.80 10.43 35.01
N ASP A 38 22.52 10.15 33.78
CA ASP A 38 21.57 9.16 33.32
C ASP A 38 22.23 7.78 33.30
N VAL A 39 21.82 6.94 34.22
CA VAL A 39 22.22 5.52 34.30
C VAL A 39 21.80 4.78 33.05
N ASN A 40 22.59 3.81 32.58
CA ASN A 40 22.24 2.96 31.46
C ASN A 40 21.12 1.96 31.84
N ILE A 41 20.57 1.25 30.82
CA ILE A 41 19.49 0.28 31.04
C ILE A 41 19.84 -0.75 32.12
N THR A 42 21.03 -1.35 32.07
CA THR A 42 21.45 -2.39 33.03
C THR A 42 21.56 -1.85 34.44
N GLU A 43 22.11 -0.66 34.59
CA GLU A 43 22.26 0.01 35.87
C GLU A 43 20.90 0.44 36.45
N TYR A 44 19.99 0.93 35.60
CA TYR A 44 18.62 1.23 36.02
C TYR A 44 17.93 -0.02 36.60
N LEU A 45 18.04 -1.17 35.95
CA LEU A 45 17.44 -2.42 36.43
C LEU A 45 18.05 -2.85 37.77
N LYS A 46 19.39 -2.76 37.92
CA LYS A 46 20.10 -3.09 39.17
C LYS A 46 19.72 -2.17 40.32
N ASN A 47 19.47 -0.88 40.03
CA ASN A 47 19.05 0.11 41.02
C ASN A 47 17.58 -0.04 41.44
N ASN A 48 16.78 -0.86 40.70
CA ASN A 48 15.40 -1.13 41.01
C ASN A 48 15.12 -2.65 41.22
N PRO A 49 15.81 -3.31 42.18
CA PRO A 49 15.75 -4.77 42.35
C PRO A 49 14.36 -5.26 42.78
N GLY A 50 13.58 -4.43 43.47
CA GLY A 50 12.21 -4.76 43.86
C GLY A 50 11.32 -5.09 42.65
N SER A 51 11.62 -4.50 41.50
CA SER A 51 10.87 -4.73 40.26
C SER A 51 11.58 -5.62 39.22
N PHE A 52 12.95 -5.66 39.23
CA PHE A 52 13.70 -6.23 38.12
C PHE A 52 14.83 -7.18 38.51
N SER A 53 14.87 -7.67 39.77
CA SER A 53 15.93 -8.60 40.23
C SER A 53 16.01 -9.87 39.37
N LEU A 54 14.85 -10.43 38.96
CA LEU A 54 14.80 -11.62 38.12
C LEU A 54 15.24 -11.32 36.67
N LEU A 55 14.86 -10.17 36.11
CA LEU A 55 15.33 -9.75 34.78
C LEU A 55 16.84 -9.48 34.79
N SER A 56 17.36 -8.80 35.81
CA SER A 56 18.81 -8.57 35.98
C SER A 56 19.57 -9.89 36.04
N LYS A 57 18.99 -10.90 36.72
CA LYS A 57 19.57 -12.25 36.78
C LYS A 57 19.56 -12.96 35.42
N ILE A 58 18.49 -12.81 34.65
CA ILE A 58 18.41 -13.35 33.26
C ILE A 58 19.50 -12.68 32.40
N LEU A 59 19.66 -11.38 32.47
CA LEU A 59 20.69 -10.65 31.71
C LEU A 59 22.10 -11.12 32.07
N GLU A 60 22.37 -11.37 33.36
CA GLU A 60 23.65 -11.90 33.85
C GLU A 60 23.90 -13.32 33.30
N ILE A 61 22.94 -14.25 33.44
CA ILE A 61 23.04 -15.63 32.94
C ILE A 61 23.31 -15.67 31.44
N THR A 62 22.70 -14.78 30.66
CA THR A 62 22.82 -14.71 29.19
C THR A 62 24.05 -13.90 28.73
N GLY A 63 24.75 -13.21 29.62
CA GLY A 63 25.85 -12.30 29.30
C GLY A 63 25.38 -11.04 28.55
N SER A 64 24.08 -10.76 28.58
CA SER A 64 23.47 -9.64 27.86
C SER A 64 23.63 -8.31 28.61
N ASP A 65 23.91 -8.35 29.89
CA ASP A 65 24.15 -7.18 30.73
C ASP A 65 25.36 -6.33 30.25
N ASN A 66 26.43 -6.98 29.80
CA ASN A 66 27.61 -6.31 29.24
C ASN A 66 27.30 -5.57 27.94
N SER A 67 26.51 -6.19 27.04
CA SER A 67 26.13 -5.58 25.76
C SER A 67 25.14 -4.44 25.92
N LEU A 68 24.23 -4.52 26.90
CA LEU A 68 23.28 -3.44 27.23
C LEU A 68 23.90 -2.36 28.15
N GLY A 69 25.02 -2.64 28.80
CA GLY A 69 25.78 -1.67 29.57
C GLY A 69 26.66 -0.75 28.72
N GLY A 70 26.89 -1.11 27.45
CA GLY A 70 27.72 -0.37 26.50
C GLY A 70 26.97 0.72 25.73
N TYR A 71 27.69 1.30 24.75
CA TYR A 71 27.09 2.28 23.83
C TYR A 71 26.06 1.64 22.90
N GLY A 72 24.98 2.35 22.64
CA GLY A 72 23.92 1.93 21.73
C GLY A 72 22.63 2.66 22.03
N THR A 73 21.65 2.48 21.16
CA THR A 73 20.27 2.96 21.37
C THR A 73 19.35 1.76 21.39
N TYR A 74 18.70 1.52 22.53
CA TYR A 74 17.84 0.36 22.72
C TYR A 74 16.47 0.75 23.23
N THR A 75 15.47 -0.06 22.88
CA THR A 75 14.19 -0.12 23.59
C THR A 75 14.07 -1.49 24.24
N LEU A 76 13.94 -1.52 25.55
CA LEU A 76 13.73 -2.71 26.34
C LEU A 76 12.26 -2.78 26.81
N PHE A 77 11.54 -3.80 26.41
CA PHE A 77 10.27 -4.17 27.04
C PHE A 77 10.59 -5.05 28.24
N ALA A 78 10.65 -4.42 29.43
CA ALA A 78 11.13 -5.04 30.66
C ALA A 78 9.99 -5.74 31.42
N PRO A 79 9.90 -7.07 31.44
CA PRO A 79 9.01 -7.76 32.35
C PRO A 79 9.44 -7.56 33.79
N ASN A 80 8.49 -7.20 34.66
CA ASN A 80 8.78 -7.09 36.09
C ASN A 80 8.93 -8.47 36.76
N ASN A 81 9.32 -8.50 38.01
CA ASN A 81 9.52 -9.76 38.77
C ASN A 81 8.25 -10.63 38.79
N GLU A 82 7.05 -10.02 38.90
CA GLU A 82 5.80 -10.72 38.88
C GLU A 82 5.55 -11.39 37.52
N ALA A 83 5.84 -10.67 36.43
CA ALA A 83 5.74 -11.20 35.06
C ALA A 83 6.66 -12.43 34.85
N ILE A 84 7.89 -12.36 35.33
CA ILE A 84 8.84 -13.48 35.20
C ILE A 84 8.43 -14.65 36.10
N THR A 85 7.93 -14.38 37.30
CA THR A 85 7.40 -15.45 38.19
C THR A 85 6.21 -16.18 37.53
N LYS A 86 5.29 -15.45 36.94
CA LYS A 86 4.18 -16.04 36.17
C LYS A 86 4.69 -16.89 34.99
N TYR A 87 5.68 -16.41 34.25
CA TYR A 87 6.29 -17.13 33.16
C TYR A 87 6.95 -18.45 33.63
N LEU A 88 7.72 -18.41 34.73
CA LEU A 88 8.35 -19.59 35.30
C LEU A 88 7.31 -20.64 35.69
N ALA A 89 6.21 -20.22 36.34
CA ALA A 89 5.11 -21.11 36.69
C ALA A 89 4.45 -21.73 35.45
N GLU A 90 4.24 -20.96 34.39
CA GLU A 90 3.67 -21.43 33.13
C GLU A 90 4.53 -22.51 32.45
N ILE A 91 5.86 -22.43 32.57
CA ILE A 91 6.80 -23.42 31.99
C ILE A 91 7.22 -24.52 32.98
N GLY A 92 6.63 -24.56 34.19
CA GLY A 92 6.91 -25.56 35.22
C GLY A 92 8.31 -25.46 35.79
N LYS A 93 8.89 -24.26 35.93
CA LYS A 93 10.21 -24.01 36.52
C LYS A 93 10.09 -23.23 37.83
N ALA A 94 10.93 -23.58 38.78
CA ALA A 94 10.94 -22.91 40.08
C ALA A 94 11.81 -21.63 40.09
N SER A 95 12.81 -21.55 39.20
CA SER A 95 13.72 -20.39 39.13
C SER A 95 14.27 -20.20 37.71
N VAL A 96 14.85 -19.02 37.45
CA VAL A 96 15.43 -18.67 36.12
C VAL A 96 16.63 -19.54 35.75
N GLU A 97 17.38 -20.03 36.72
CA GLU A 97 18.54 -20.92 36.52
C GLU A 97 18.15 -22.30 35.97
N GLN A 98 16.89 -22.70 36.15
CA GLN A 98 16.36 -23.96 35.58
C GLN A 98 15.91 -23.82 34.13
N VAL A 99 15.92 -22.63 33.58
CA VAL A 99 15.59 -22.39 32.17
C VAL A 99 16.86 -22.52 31.33
N GLY A 100 16.77 -23.13 30.16
CA GLY A 100 17.91 -23.25 29.24
C GLY A 100 18.47 -21.90 28.83
N VAL A 101 19.79 -21.76 28.85
CA VAL A 101 20.49 -20.49 28.57
C VAL A 101 20.11 -19.96 27.17
N GLU A 102 19.96 -20.81 26.16
CA GLU A 102 19.56 -20.39 24.81
C GLU A 102 18.10 -19.88 24.78
N ASP A 103 17.21 -20.51 25.56
CA ASP A 103 15.82 -20.03 25.68
C ASP A 103 15.78 -18.64 26.36
N LEU A 104 16.62 -18.42 27.36
CA LEU A 104 16.77 -17.11 27.99
C LEU A 104 17.37 -16.06 27.04
N LYS A 105 18.36 -16.44 26.22
CA LYS A 105 18.92 -15.54 25.18
C LYS A 105 17.88 -15.15 24.14
N ASP A 106 17.09 -16.11 23.68
CA ASP A 106 15.99 -15.86 22.74
C ASP A 106 14.97 -14.89 23.36
N LEU A 107 14.62 -15.13 24.62
CA LEU A 107 13.71 -14.27 25.37
C LEU A 107 14.27 -12.83 25.46
N VAL A 108 15.51 -12.65 25.88
CA VAL A 108 16.16 -11.32 25.96
C VAL A 108 16.14 -10.65 24.58
N LYS A 109 16.57 -11.34 23.53
CA LYS A 109 16.56 -10.80 22.16
C LYS A 109 15.15 -10.40 21.70
N PHE A 110 14.12 -11.11 22.13
CA PHE A 110 12.73 -10.79 21.75
C PHE A 110 12.16 -9.58 22.50
N HIS A 111 12.71 -9.25 23.69
CA HIS A 111 12.35 -8.07 24.47
C HIS A 111 13.15 -6.82 24.09
N LEU A 112 14.12 -6.93 23.19
CA LEU A 112 15.02 -5.86 22.81
C LEU A 112 14.85 -5.43 21.36
N ILE A 113 14.78 -4.13 21.15
CA ILE A 113 14.84 -3.50 19.83
C ILE A 113 16.04 -2.57 19.79
N ARG A 114 16.84 -2.63 18.71
CA ARG A 114 17.99 -1.73 18.49
C ARG A 114 17.52 -0.42 17.85
N ASP A 115 16.72 0.32 18.59
CA ASP A 115 16.17 1.63 18.23
C ASP A 115 15.58 2.27 19.50
N THR A 116 15.35 3.58 19.49
CA THR A 116 14.68 4.31 20.58
C THR A 116 13.22 4.56 20.19
N ILE A 117 12.31 3.76 20.73
CA ILE A 117 10.88 3.79 20.41
C ILE A 117 10.08 4.25 21.63
N THR A 118 9.51 5.44 21.57
CA THR A 118 8.59 5.99 22.56
C THR A 118 7.14 5.63 22.21
N THR A 119 6.23 5.76 23.17
CA THR A 119 4.81 5.41 22.98
C THR A 119 4.09 6.26 21.95
N ASP A 120 4.61 7.43 21.58
CA ASP A 120 4.11 8.23 20.45
C ASP A 120 4.32 7.56 19.07
N LYS A 121 5.21 6.57 19.01
CA LYS A 121 5.44 5.72 17.83
C LYS A 121 4.57 4.45 17.80
N PHE A 122 3.79 4.21 18.85
CA PHE A 122 2.91 3.05 18.92
C PHE A 122 1.68 3.29 18.06
N THR A 123 1.38 2.29 17.23
CA THR A 123 0.19 2.28 16.38
C THR A 123 -0.62 1.01 16.69
N ASP A 124 -1.83 0.91 16.19
CA ASP A 124 -2.56 -0.38 16.24
C ASP A 124 -1.98 -1.30 15.15
N GLY A 125 -0.82 -1.89 15.41
CA GLY A 125 -0.11 -2.72 14.44
C GLY A 125 1.36 -2.98 14.81
N LYS A 126 2.16 -3.39 13.82
CA LYS A 126 3.58 -3.74 14.05
C LYS A 126 4.44 -2.49 14.29
N LEU A 127 5.41 -2.62 15.17
CA LEU A 127 6.49 -1.65 15.29
C LEU A 127 7.36 -1.66 14.02
N ARG A 128 7.89 -0.49 13.68
CA ARG A 128 8.70 -0.31 12.45
C ARG A 128 9.97 -1.17 12.48
N THR A 129 10.61 -1.26 13.64
CA THR A 129 11.87 -1.99 13.82
C THR A 129 11.59 -3.33 14.49
N VAL A 130 12.17 -4.41 13.95
CA VAL A 130 12.06 -5.76 14.51
C VAL A 130 12.88 -5.89 15.79
N THR A 131 12.54 -6.86 16.62
CA THR A 131 13.33 -7.23 17.79
C THR A 131 14.71 -7.79 17.40
N MET A 132 15.64 -7.86 18.33
CA MET A 132 16.93 -8.51 18.10
C MET A 132 16.79 -10.03 17.84
N TYR A 133 15.63 -10.61 18.14
CA TYR A 133 15.28 -11.98 17.76
C TYR A 133 14.90 -12.11 16.27
N GLY A 134 14.56 -10.98 15.60
CA GLY A 134 14.18 -10.94 14.19
C GLY A 134 12.67 -11.00 13.92
N GLN A 135 11.82 -11.04 14.93
CA GLN A 135 10.37 -10.97 14.80
C GLN A 135 9.85 -9.57 15.17
N SER A 136 8.72 -9.18 14.57
CA SER A 136 8.06 -7.91 14.90
C SER A 136 7.29 -8.01 16.20
N LEU A 137 7.24 -6.91 16.96
CA LEU A 137 6.27 -6.71 18.03
C LEU A 137 5.09 -5.89 17.53
N LEU A 138 3.91 -6.25 17.99
CA LEU A 138 2.67 -5.53 17.75
C LEU A 138 2.38 -4.62 18.96
N THR A 139 1.94 -3.41 18.69
CA THR A 139 1.35 -2.53 19.71
C THR A 139 -0.14 -2.40 19.44
N GLY A 140 -0.91 -2.21 20.49
CA GLY A 140 -2.35 -2.01 20.40
C GLY A 140 -2.86 -1.31 21.64
N ALA A 141 -4.14 -0.91 21.61
CA ALA A 141 -4.84 -0.37 22.76
C ALA A 141 -6.08 -1.21 23.05
N GLN A 142 -6.29 -1.52 24.32
CA GLN A 142 -7.51 -2.20 24.79
C GLN A 142 -8.17 -1.38 25.87
N ASN A 143 -9.49 -1.40 25.90
CA ASN A 143 -10.25 -0.83 27.02
C ASN A 143 -10.50 -1.95 28.04
N ILE A 144 -9.87 -1.84 29.21
CA ILE A 144 -10.05 -2.76 30.32
C ILE A 144 -10.72 -1.99 31.44
N ASN A 145 -11.96 -2.35 31.78
CA ASN A 145 -12.76 -1.72 32.83
C ASN A 145 -12.86 -0.18 32.71
N GLY A 146 -13.01 0.33 31.46
CA GLY A 146 -13.13 1.77 31.21
C GLY A 146 -11.80 2.51 31.09
N VAL A 147 -10.67 1.84 31.29
CA VAL A 147 -9.32 2.42 31.15
C VAL A 147 -8.67 1.94 29.85
N THR A 148 -8.23 2.88 29.03
CA THR A 148 -7.44 2.55 27.84
C THR A 148 -6.03 2.14 28.25
N THR A 149 -5.68 0.90 27.94
CA THR A 149 -4.40 0.30 28.27
C THR A 149 -3.66 -0.09 27.00
N LEU A 150 -2.38 0.24 26.91
CA LEU A 150 -1.52 -0.17 25.80
C LEU A 150 -1.08 -1.62 25.98
N THR A 151 -1.11 -2.38 24.89
CA THR A 151 -0.70 -3.79 24.87
C THR A 151 0.46 -4.00 23.92
N ILE A 152 1.32 -4.96 24.27
CA ILE A 152 2.45 -5.40 23.46
C ILE A 152 2.23 -6.85 23.06
N ASN A 153 2.25 -7.10 21.76
CA ASN A 153 2.10 -8.42 21.13
C ASN A 153 0.83 -9.16 21.57
N ARG A 154 -0.20 -8.43 22.04
CA ARG A 154 -1.41 -8.98 22.67
C ARG A 154 -1.13 -9.95 23.84
N GLN A 155 0.13 -10.03 24.26
CA GLN A 155 0.59 -10.91 25.34
C GLN A 155 0.74 -10.16 26.65
N ALA A 156 1.19 -8.92 26.60
CA ALA A 156 1.53 -8.12 27.78
C ALA A 156 0.83 -6.77 27.75
N THR A 157 0.57 -6.24 28.96
CA THR A 157 0.07 -4.90 29.21
C THR A 157 1.24 -3.99 29.61
N LEU A 158 1.22 -2.77 29.10
CA LEU A 158 2.21 -1.76 29.45
C LEU A 158 1.87 -1.18 30.82
N LEU A 159 2.76 -1.38 31.79
CA LEU A 159 2.58 -0.87 33.17
C LEU A 159 3.17 0.53 33.34
N GLN A 160 4.37 0.74 32.80
CA GLN A 160 5.08 2.03 32.82
C GLN A 160 5.81 2.23 31.50
N ALA A 161 5.74 3.44 30.95
CA ALA A 161 6.26 3.73 29.63
C ALA A 161 7.34 4.80 29.66
N ASN A 162 8.17 4.81 28.60
CA ASN A 162 9.10 5.89 28.28
C ASN A 162 10.10 6.23 29.40
N ILE A 163 10.55 5.24 30.19
CA ILE A 163 11.62 5.45 31.16
C ILE A 163 12.91 5.65 30.36
N ARG A 164 13.44 6.86 30.41
CA ARG A 164 14.66 7.25 29.69
C ARG A 164 15.90 6.84 30.49
N THR A 165 16.88 6.31 29.78
CA THR A 165 18.20 5.93 30.29
C THR A 165 19.27 6.49 29.33
N GLY A 166 20.53 6.48 29.79
CA GLY A 166 21.65 7.01 29.00
C GLY A 166 21.89 6.29 27.66
N ASN A 167 21.38 5.06 27.49
CA ASN A 167 21.52 4.27 26.24
C ASN A 167 20.20 3.73 25.71
N GLY A 168 19.04 4.28 26.11
CA GLY A 168 17.77 3.87 25.52
C GLY A 168 16.53 4.17 26.35
N ILE A 169 15.49 3.39 26.07
CA ILE A 169 14.16 3.51 26.71
C ILE A 169 13.75 2.17 27.30
N ILE A 170 13.12 2.19 28.45
CA ILE A 170 12.52 1.03 29.10
C ILE A 170 10.98 1.21 29.09
N HIS A 171 10.30 0.17 28.70
CA HIS A 171 8.85 -0.02 28.85
C HIS A 171 8.59 -1.20 29.78
N VAL A 172 7.97 -0.98 30.92
CA VAL A 172 7.67 -2.04 31.88
C VAL A 172 6.39 -2.76 31.49
N ILE A 173 6.44 -4.09 31.44
CA ILE A 173 5.33 -4.94 31.04
C ILE A 173 4.99 -5.98 32.12
N ASP A 174 3.70 -6.40 32.15
CA ASP A 174 3.12 -7.30 33.16
C ASP A 174 3.26 -8.80 32.83
N ARG A 175 3.82 -9.11 31.65
CA ARG A 175 4.06 -10.48 31.18
C ARG A 175 5.32 -10.57 30.34
N VAL A 176 5.92 -11.75 30.33
CA VAL A 176 7.05 -12.08 29.44
C VAL A 176 6.52 -12.30 28.02
N LEU A 177 7.14 -11.63 27.04
CA LEU A 177 6.84 -11.83 25.62
C LEU A 177 7.49 -13.13 25.13
N LYS A 178 6.73 -13.94 24.40
CA LYS A 178 7.20 -15.23 23.87
C LYS A 178 7.35 -15.13 22.34
N PRO A 179 8.54 -15.38 21.79
CA PRO A 179 8.70 -15.47 20.35
C PRO A 179 7.96 -16.69 19.80
N SER A 180 7.40 -16.54 18.61
CA SER A 180 6.73 -17.65 17.92
C SER A 180 7.77 -18.62 17.35
N ARG A 181 7.69 -19.88 17.72
CA ARG A 181 8.59 -20.96 17.25
C ARG A 181 7.96 -21.83 16.16
N LEU A 182 6.62 -21.91 16.12
CA LEU A 182 5.89 -22.69 15.12
C LEU A 182 5.85 -21.96 13.78
N THR A 183 5.94 -22.71 12.70
CA THR A 183 5.71 -22.23 11.34
C THR A 183 4.22 -21.99 11.10
N LEU A 184 3.88 -21.31 9.99
CA LEU A 184 2.49 -21.17 9.52
C LEU A 184 1.79 -22.54 9.42
N ALA A 185 2.45 -23.51 8.78
CA ALA A 185 1.89 -24.86 8.62
C ALA A 185 1.61 -25.53 9.96
N GLN A 186 2.58 -25.52 10.88
CA GLN A 186 2.45 -26.12 12.21
C GLN A 186 1.38 -25.41 13.05
N THR A 187 1.30 -24.08 12.96
CA THR A 187 0.29 -23.29 13.71
C THR A 187 -1.12 -23.63 13.26
N ILE A 188 -1.33 -23.78 11.94
CA ILE A 188 -2.62 -24.17 11.39
C ILE A 188 -2.96 -25.62 11.76
N GLU A 189 -2.02 -26.54 11.61
CA GLU A 189 -2.20 -27.98 11.91
C GLU A 189 -2.54 -28.26 13.37
N GLN A 190 -1.91 -27.54 14.29
CA GLN A 190 -2.19 -27.69 15.73
C GLN A 190 -3.56 -27.15 16.17
N ASN A 191 -4.25 -26.43 15.31
CA ASN A 191 -5.57 -25.92 15.60
C ASN A 191 -6.65 -26.83 14.97
N PRO A 192 -7.38 -27.64 15.77
CA PRO A 192 -8.34 -28.61 15.25
C PRO A 192 -9.52 -27.97 14.50
N ALA A 193 -9.74 -26.66 14.67
CA ALA A 193 -10.78 -25.93 13.94
C ALA A 193 -10.43 -25.70 12.45
N TYR A 194 -9.25 -26.08 12.00
CA TYR A 194 -8.74 -25.89 10.62
C TYR A 194 -8.38 -27.21 9.95
N SER A 195 -9.04 -28.29 10.33
CA SER A 195 -8.70 -29.64 9.84
C SER A 195 -8.85 -29.76 8.32
N ILE A 196 -9.92 -29.23 7.74
CA ILE A 196 -10.18 -29.25 6.28
C ILE A 196 -9.10 -28.44 5.53
N PHE A 197 -8.76 -27.27 6.03
CA PHE A 197 -7.74 -26.43 5.44
C PHE A 197 -6.34 -27.07 5.53
N THR A 198 -6.04 -27.71 6.65
CA THR A 198 -4.79 -28.46 6.86
C THR A 198 -4.66 -29.63 5.88
N GLU A 199 -5.73 -30.42 5.70
CA GLU A 199 -5.74 -31.51 4.71
C GLU A 199 -5.53 -30.98 3.29
N ALA A 200 -6.14 -29.85 2.94
CA ALA A 200 -5.96 -29.21 1.65
C ALA A 200 -4.51 -28.72 1.44
N LEU A 201 -3.89 -28.11 2.46
CA LEU A 201 -2.48 -27.72 2.43
C LEU A 201 -1.57 -28.94 2.16
N LYS A 202 -1.81 -30.06 2.83
CA LYS A 202 -1.04 -31.31 2.64
C LYS A 202 -1.25 -31.91 1.26
N ALA A 203 -2.50 -31.96 0.81
CA ALA A 203 -2.87 -32.50 -0.49
C ALA A 203 -2.29 -31.71 -1.67
N THR A 204 -2.14 -30.40 -1.53
CA THR A 204 -1.54 -29.50 -2.52
C THR A 204 -0.01 -29.37 -2.39
N LYS A 205 0.63 -29.99 -1.39
CA LYS A 205 2.05 -29.80 -1.04
C LYS A 205 2.41 -28.39 -0.57
N LEU A 206 1.43 -27.51 -0.39
CA LEU A 206 1.66 -26.14 0.12
C LEU A 206 1.96 -26.14 1.63
N TYR A 207 1.62 -27.21 2.34
CA TYR A 207 2.08 -27.43 3.71
C TYR A 207 3.61 -27.35 3.82
N ASP A 208 4.32 -28.01 2.92
CA ASP A 208 5.79 -28.03 2.91
C ASP A 208 6.35 -26.61 2.67
N THR A 209 5.74 -25.84 1.76
CA THR A 209 6.09 -24.44 1.50
C THR A 209 5.90 -23.55 2.75
N LEU A 210 4.79 -23.72 3.47
CA LEU A 210 4.47 -22.98 4.68
C LEU A 210 5.25 -23.47 5.91
N ASN A 211 5.99 -24.58 5.81
CA ASN A 211 6.76 -25.17 6.89
C ASN A 211 8.26 -24.85 6.83
N ILE A 212 8.72 -24.09 5.84
CA ILE A 212 10.13 -23.71 5.68
C ILE A 212 10.45 -22.53 6.61
N LEU A 213 11.47 -22.69 7.44
CA LEU A 213 12.00 -21.57 8.24
C LEU A 213 12.67 -20.53 7.33
N PRO A 214 12.59 -19.22 7.65
CA PRO A 214 13.16 -18.16 6.81
C PRO A 214 14.65 -18.31 6.52
N THR A 215 15.41 -18.84 7.47
CA THR A 215 16.85 -19.14 7.33
C THR A 215 17.15 -20.24 6.32
N ASN A 216 16.21 -21.15 6.12
CA ASN A 216 16.35 -22.33 5.27
C ASN A 216 15.66 -22.15 3.90
N ASN A 217 14.97 -21.03 3.69
CA ASN A 217 14.27 -20.76 2.44
C ASN A 217 15.20 -20.13 1.40
N PRO A 218 15.53 -20.83 0.31
CA PRO A 218 16.38 -20.30 -0.76
C PRO A 218 15.72 -19.16 -1.53
N ASP A 219 14.37 -19.14 -1.60
CA ASP A 219 13.62 -18.07 -2.24
C ASP A 219 13.47 -16.88 -1.26
N THR A 220 14.29 -15.86 -1.46
CA THR A 220 14.31 -14.67 -0.60
C THR A 220 13.01 -13.85 -0.67
N THR A 221 12.25 -13.99 -1.76
CA THR A 221 10.98 -13.27 -1.97
C THR A 221 9.82 -13.94 -1.23
N ARG A 222 9.97 -15.22 -0.86
CA ARG A 222 8.98 -16.04 -0.16
C ARG A 222 9.43 -16.50 1.22
N ARG A 223 10.47 -15.87 1.78
CA ARG A 223 10.95 -16.19 3.14
C ARG A 223 9.87 -16.01 4.20
N PHE A 224 9.02 -15.02 4.00
CA PHE A 224 7.90 -14.73 4.87
C PHE A 224 6.61 -14.74 4.05
N LEU A 225 5.57 -15.33 4.61
CA LEU A 225 4.26 -15.43 3.99
C LEU A 225 3.17 -14.99 4.97
N THR A 226 2.02 -14.64 4.42
CA THR A 226 0.81 -14.36 5.20
C THR A 226 -0.30 -15.29 4.73
N VAL A 227 -0.98 -15.95 5.63
CA VAL A 227 -2.08 -16.86 5.32
C VAL A 227 -3.39 -16.29 5.83
N LEU A 228 -4.41 -16.33 4.98
CA LEU A 228 -5.81 -16.01 5.29
C LEU A 228 -6.56 -17.34 5.44
N ALA A 229 -6.52 -17.96 6.62
CA ALA A 229 -7.03 -19.32 6.82
C ALA A 229 -8.54 -19.33 7.07
N GLU A 230 -9.23 -20.31 6.47
CA GLU A 230 -10.65 -20.56 6.70
C GLU A 230 -10.84 -21.76 7.64
N SER A 231 -11.63 -21.56 8.70
CA SER A 231 -11.97 -22.61 9.65
C SER A 231 -12.96 -23.63 9.06
N ASP A 232 -13.01 -24.80 9.66
CA ASP A 232 -14.01 -25.83 9.31
C ASP A 232 -15.44 -25.29 9.43
N ALA A 233 -15.71 -24.41 10.40
CA ALA A 233 -17.01 -23.76 10.56
C ALA A 233 -17.34 -22.84 9.38
N VAL A 234 -16.37 -22.04 8.92
CA VAL A 234 -16.51 -21.15 7.76
C VAL A 234 -16.74 -21.97 6.48
N LEU A 235 -15.94 -23.01 6.26
CA LEU A 235 -16.09 -23.89 5.10
C LEU A 235 -17.44 -24.64 5.12
N LYS A 236 -17.86 -25.16 6.26
CA LYS A 236 -19.18 -25.80 6.41
C LYS A 236 -20.34 -24.86 6.15
N ALA A 237 -20.24 -23.61 6.60
CA ALA A 237 -21.25 -22.59 6.30
C ALA A 237 -21.36 -22.28 4.79
N ALA A 238 -20.27 -22.47 4.04
CA ALA A 238 -20.21 -22.37 2.58
C ALA A 238 -20.59 -23.67 1.84
N GLY A 239 -21.11 -24.69 2.57
CA GLY A 239 -21.51 -25.97 2.00
C GLY A 239 -20.36 -26.96 1.79
N ILE A 240 -19.19 -26.72 2.41
CA ILE A 240 -17.97 -27.56 2.26
C ILE A 240 -17.75 -28.28 3.60
N SER A 241 -18.31 -29.46 3.74
CA SER A 241 -18.36 -30.19 5.02
C SER A 241 -17.08 -30.99 5.35
N SER A 242 -16.21 -31.21 4.37
CA SER A 242 -14.98 -32.03 4.50
C SER A 242 -13.95 -31.67 3.43
N TYR A 243 -12.72 -32.17 3.58
CA TYR A 243 -11.72 -32.07 2.51
C TYR A 243 -12.20 -32.73 1.21
N SER A 244 -12.88 -33.87 1.28
CA SER A 244 -13.44 -34.51 0.09
C SER A 244 -14.44 -33.62 -0.64
N ALA A 245 -15.30 -32.91 0.10
CA ALA A 245 -16.21 -31.94 -0.47
C ALA A 245 -15.47 -30.74 -1.07
N LEU A 246 -14.42 -30.25 -0.40
CA LEU A 246 -13.56 -29.18 -0.91
C LEU A 246 -12.88 -29.59 -2.22
N LYS A 247 -12.31 -30.80 -2.25
CA LYS A 247 -11.69 -31.37 -3.44
C LYS A 247 -12.70 -31.54 -4.59
N ALA A 248 -13.87 -32.08 -4.31
CA ALA A 248 -14.92 -32.25 -5.33
C ALA A 248 -15.40 -30.91 -5.91
N LYS A 249 -15.43 -29.85 -5.10
CA LYS A 249 -15.85 -28.52 -5.52
C LYS A 249 -14.81 -27.80 -6.39
N TYR A 250 -13.52 -27.93 -6.06
CA TYR A 250 -12.49 -27.08 -6.68
C TYR A 250 -11.49 -27.86 -7.56
N SER A 251 -11.14 -29.11 -7.28
CA SER A 251 -10.14 -29.82 -8.09
C SER A 251 -10.72 -30.21 -9.46
N ASN A 252 -10.22 -29.57 -10.51
CA ASN A 252 -10.64 -29.82 -11.87
C ASN A 252 -9.82 -30.92 -12.57
N THR A 253 -8.61 -31.24 -12.08
CA THR A 253 -7.76 -32.29 -12.63
C THR A 253 -7.83 -33.59 -11.84
N GLY A 254 -8.42 -33.57 -10.64
CA GLY A 254 -8.41 -34.68 -9.69
C GLY A 254 -7.07 -34.86 -8.94
N ASN A 255 -6.01 -34.15 -9.32
CA ASN A 255 -4.70 -34.15 -8.69
C ASN A 255 -4.31 -32.74 -8.16
N PRO A 256 -4.59 -32.44 -6.89
CA PRO A 256 -4.29 -31.13 -6.29
C PRO A 256 -2.80 -30.77 -6.19
N GLN A 257 -1.88 -31.68 -6.49
CA GLN A 257 -0.44 -31.36 -6.53
C GLN A 257 -0.03 -30.63 -7.81
N LEU A 258 -0.83 -30.70 -8.86
CA LEU A 258 -0.55 -29.97 -10.09
C LEU A 258 -0.77 -28.47 -9.88
N ALA A 259 0.20 -27.66 -10.29
CA ALA A 259 0.17 -26.20 -10.11
C ALA A 259 -1.02 -25.52 -10.82
N ASN A 260 -1.59 -26.14 -11.85
CA ASN A 260 -2.77 -25.67 -12.57
C ASN A 260 -4.09 -26.32 -12.09
N ASP A 261 -4.06 -27.18 -11.08
CA ASP A 261 -5.29 -27.69 -10.46
C ASP A 261 -6.01 -26.56 -9.71
N SER A 262 -7.32 -26.43 -9.91
CA SER A 262 -8.08 -25.32 -9.33
C SER A 262 -8.12 -25.35 -7.79
N LEU A 263 -7.98 -26.52 -7.13
CA LEU A 263 -7.82 -26.58 -5.68
C LEU A 263 -6.43 -26.09 -5.25
N HIS A 264 -5.37 -26.40 -6.01
CA HIS A 264 -4.05 -25.83 -5.77
C HIS A 264 -4.05 -24.31 -5.88
N LEU A 265 -4.69 -23.78 -6.92
CA LEU A 265 -4.86 -22.34 -7.10
C LEU A 265 -5.71 -21.71 -5.99
N PHE A 266 -6.78 -22.39 -5.56
CA PHE A 266 -7.62 -21.94 -4.45
C PHE A 266 -6.81 -21.77 -3.16
N ILE A 267 -5.99 -22.74 -2.79
CA ILE A 267 -5.16 -22.62 -1.58
C ILE A 267 -4.08 -21.55 -1.76
N ASN A 268 -3.42 -21.46 -2.92
CA ASN A 268 -2.48 -20.40 -3.23
C ASN A 268 -3.11 -18.99 -3.16
N TYR A 269 -4.40 -18.87 -3.43
CA TYR A 269 -5.14 -17.62 -3.34
C TYR A 269 -5.31 -17.12 -1.90
N HIS A 270 -5.18 -18.00 -0.92
CA HIS A 270 -5.20 -17.69 0.51
C HIS A 270 -3.82 -17.35 1.09
N ILE A 271 -2.76 -17.34 0.26
CA ILE A 271 -1.39 -17.13 0.70
C ILE A 271 -0.83 -15.86 0.01
N LEU A 272 -0.41 -14.90 0.81
CA LEU A 272 0.16 -13.63 0.35
C LEU A 272 1.67 -13.61 0.60
N PRO A 273 2.50 -13.11 -0.34
CA PRO A 273 3.91 -12.86 -0.10
C PRO A 273 4.15 -11.80 0.96
N GLY A 274 5.15 -12.04 1.83
CA GLY A 274 5.62 -11.10 2.84
C GLY A 274 4.84 -11.13 4.15
N LEU A 275 5.31 -10.35 5.12
CA LEU A 275 4.65 -10.15 6.42
C LEU A 275 3.60 -9.06 6.29
N LYS A 276 2.34 -9.43 6.31
CA LYS A 276 1.21 -8.50 6.22
C LYS A 276 0.33 -8.65 7.45
N TYR A 277 0.44 -7.71 8.36
CA TYR A 277 -0.49 -7.55 9.48
C TYR A 277 -1.74 -6.80 9.00
N LEU A 278 -2.81 -6.76 9.81
CA LEU A 278 -4.07 -6.11 9.43
C LEU A 278 -3.89 -4.68 8.89
N PRO A 279 -3.05 -3.80 9.50
CA PRO A 279 -2.79 -2.48 8.92
C PRO A 279 -2.13 -2.54 7.54
N ASP A 280 -1.23 -3.50 7.30
CA ASP A 280 -0.62 -3.67 5.97
C ASP A 280 -1.66 -4.14 4.94
N ILE A 281 -2.66 -4.93 5.38
CA ILE A 281 -3.74 -5.41 4.51
C ILE A 281 -4.67 -4.26 4.14
N PHE A 282 -5.29 -3.54 5.09
CA PHE A 282 -6.30 -2.54 4.75
C PHE A 282 -5.73 -1.21 4.22
N ASN A 283 -4.43 -0.91 4.42
CA ASN A 283 -3.78 0.28 3.87
C ASN A 283 -3.40 0.14 2.38
N ALA A 284 -3.31 -1.08 1.87
CA ALA A 284 -3.19 -1.33 0.43
C ALA A 284 -4.53 -1.83 -0.11
N SER A 285 -4.91 -1.39 -1.29
CA SER A 285 -6.20 -1.74 -1.90
C SER A 285 -6.19 -3.12 -2.58
N SER A 286 -5.01 -3.69 -2.82
CA SER A 286 -4.88 -5.04 -3.39
C SER A 286 -3.57 -5.71 -2.95
N HIS A 287 -3.56 -7.03 -2.94
CA HIS A 287 -2.42 -7.85 -2.59
C HIS A 287 -2.25 -8.99 -3.58
N THR A 288 -1.02 -9.20 -4.02
CA THR A 288 -0.67 -10.40 -4.79
C THR A 288 -0.84 -11.63 -3.93
N THR A 289 -1.23 -12.74 -4.55
CA THR A 289 -1.32 -14.05 -3.91
C THR A 289 -0.26 -15.00 -4.50
N LEU A 290 -0.11 -16.18 -3.95
CA LEU A 290 0.68 -17.24 -4.61
C LEU A 290 -0.07 -17.87 -5.79
N SER A 291 -1.39 -17.66 -5.94
CA SER A 291 -2.11 -18.01 -7.17
C SER A 291 -1.64 -17.09 -8.29
N PRO A 292 -1.05 -17.63 -9.36
CA PRO A 292 -0.58 -16.81 -10.46
C PRO A 292 -1.71 -15.99 -11.09
N LEU A 293 -1.44 -14.71 -11.35
CA LEU A 293 -2.34 -13.78 -12.03
C LEU A 293 -3.61 -13.37 -11.24
N ASP A 294 -3.72 -13.78 -9.97
CA ASP A 294 -4.86 -13.43 -9.12
C ASP A 294 -4.41 -12.59 -7.92
N VAL A 295 -5.21 -11.60 -7.58
CA VAL A 295 -5.03 -10.75 -6.40
C VAL A 295 -6.25 -10.81 -5.51
N VAL A 296 -6.07 -10.52 -4.23
CA VAL A 296 -7.17 -10.17 -3.34
C VAL A 296 -7.20 -8.65 -3.18
N THR A 297 -8.39 -8.06 -3.30
CA THR A 297 -8.61 -6.67 -2.90
C THR A 297 -8.91 -6.61 -1.42
N SER A 298 -8.63 -5.47 -0.79
CA SER A 298 -8.90 -5.28 0.64
C SER A 298 -9.31 -3.84 0.93
N LYS A 299 -10.22 -3.68 1.88
CA LYS A 299 -10.62 -2.38 2.40
C LYS A 299 -11.09 -2.46 3.84
N LEU A 300 -11.02 -1.34 4.53
CA LEU A 300 -11.59 -1.16 5.84
C LEU A 300 -12.95 -0.46 5.71
N VAL A 301 -14.02 -1.13 6.13
CA VAL A 301 -15.38 -0.57 6.18
C VAL A 301 -15.83 -0.56 7.64
N ASN A 302 -15.99 0.63 8.20
CA ASN A 302 -16.21 0.83 9.63
C ASN A 302 -15.06 0.19 10.45
N LYS A 303 -15.31 -0.97 11.07
CA LYS A 303 -14.31 -1.74 11.84
C LYS A 303 -13.96 -3.08 11.21
N SER A 304 -14.54 -3.41 10.06
CA SER A 304 -14.34 -4.70 9.38
C SER A 304 -13.32 -4.56 8.27
N VAL A 305 -12.31 -5.45 8.24
CA VAL A 305 -11.40 -5.62 7.12
C VAL A 305 -12.02 -6.63 6.18
N LEU A 306 -12.35 -6.21 4.97
CA LEU A 306 -13.05 -7.02 3.97
C LEU A 306 -12.09 -7.37 2.83
N ILE A 307 -12.13 -8.63 2.42
CA ILE A 307 -11.41 -9.18 1.27
C ILE A 307 -12.39 -9.34 0.11
N ASN A 308 -12.03 -8.85 -1.08
CA ASN A 308 -12.85 -8.94 -2.31
C ASN A 308 -14.27 -8.35 -2.17
N ASP A 309 -14.37 -7.25 -1.43
CA ASP A 309 -15.61 -6.48 -1.31
C ASP A 309 -15.61 -5.38 -2.36
N ASP A 310 -16.18 -5.65 -3.53
CA ASP A 310 -16.08 -4.82 -4.70
C ASP A 310 -17.43 -4.66 -5.42
N THR A 311 -17.53 -3.62 -6.24
CA THR A 311 -18.59 -3.52 -7.25
C THR A 311 -17.96 -3.81 -8.61
N PHE A 312 -18.40 -4.87 -9.24
CA PHE A 312 -17.88 -5.28 -10.54
C PHE A 312 -19.02 -5.27 -11.57
N ASN A 313 -18.84 -4.49 -12.65
CA ASN A 313 -19.86 -4.29 -13.69
C ASN A 313 -21.22 -3.84 -13.13
N GLY A 314 -21.21 -2.92 -12.17
CA GLY A 314 -22.43 -2.42 -11.52
C GLY A 314 -23.08 -3.40 -10.51
N ILE A 315 -22.56 -4.60 -10.37
CA ILE A 315 -23.03 -5.62 -9.43
C ILE A 315 -22.15 -5.56 -8.18
N TYR A 316 -22.76 -5.30 -7.02
CA TYR A 316 -22.07 -5.38 -5.75
C TYR A 316 -21.78 -6.83 -5.38
N GLU A 317 -20.51 -7.12 -5.14
CA GLU A 317 -20.02 -8.41 -4.69
C GLU A 317 -19.56 -8.26 -3.23
N PRO A 318 -20.31 -8.80 -2.27
CA PRO A 318 -19.95 -8.67 -0.86
C PRO A 318 -18.64 -9.41 -0.57
N GLY A 319 -17.77 -8.76 0.19
CA GLY A 319 -16.49 -9.30 0.60
C GLY A 319 -16.56 -10.26 1.76
N ALA A 320 -15.47 -10.99 1.97
CA ALA A 320 -15.27 -11.84 3.14
C ALA A 320 -14.53 -11.08 4.24
N ALA A 321 -15.08 -11.09 5.45
CA ALA A 321 -14.47 -10.40 6.57
C ALA A 321 -13.31 -11.22 7.17
N ILE A 322 -12.27 -10.50 7.62
CA ILE A 322 -11.23 -11.07 8.49
C ILE A 322 -11.71 -10.96 9.95
N ASP A 323 -11.59 -12.05 10.71
CA ASP A 323 -11.79 -12.00 12.16
C ASP A 323 -10.63 -11.27 12.83
N ARG A 324 -10.85 -10.00 13.15
CA ARG A 324 -9.81 -9.14 13.74
C ARG A 324 -9.35 -9.59 15.13
N ALA A 325 -10.26 -10.18 15.91
CA ALA A 325 -9.97 -10.55 17.29
C ALA A 325 -8.93 -11.68 17.36
N SER A 326 -9.03 -12.65 16.46
CA SER A 326 -8.16 -13.82 16.41
C SER A 326 -7.03 -13.70 15.36
N SER A 327 -6.99 -12.63 14.55
CA SER A 327 -5.97 -12.40 13.50
C SER A 327 -4.66 -11.79 14.03
N ASP A 328 -3.73 -11.45 13.14
CA ASP A 328 -2.38 -10.94 13.45
C ASP A 328 -1.53 -11.91 14.29
N ASN A 329 -1.68 -13.22 14.06
CA ASN A 329 -0.85 -14.21 14.76
C ASN A 329 0.51 -14.31 14.08
N THR A 330 1.54 -13.83 14.77
CA THR A 330 2.93 -13.98 14.32
C THR A 330 3.36 -15.44 14.45
N THR A 331 3.94 -16.00 13.40
CA THR A 331 4.59 -17.31 13.37
C THR A 331 6.08 -17.15 13.11
N SER A 332 6.86 -18.25 13.16
CA SER A 332 8.31 -18.17 12.91
C SER A 332 8.65 -17.75 11.47
N ASN A 333 7.76 -17.97 10.51
CA ASN A 333 7.96 -17.68 9.08
C ASN A 333 6.83 -16.85 8.46
N GLY A 334 5.94 -16.23 9.25
CA GLY A 334 4.87 -15.45 8.66
C GLY A 334 3.83 -14.88 9.62
N VAL A 335 2.70 -14.50 9.06
CA VAL A 335 1.53 -13.99 9.78
C VAL A 335 0.31 -14.81 9.39
N LEU A 336 -0.51 -15.17 10.38
CA LEU A 336 -1.73 -15.92 10.18
C LEU A 336 -2.94 -15.06 10.55
N HIS A 337 -3.87 -14.94 9.62
CA HIS A 337 -5.19 -14.35 9.84
C HIS A 337 -6.27 -15.39 9.67
N PHE A 338 -7.37 -15.18 10.36
CA PHE A 338 -8.54 -16.05 10.29
C PHE A 338 -9.69 -15.34 9.59
N MET A 339 -10.28 -16.03 8.61
CA MET A 339 -11.43 -15.53 7.88
C MET A 339 -12.71 -15.80 8.64
N ALA A 340 -13.60 -14.82 8.68
CA ALA A 340 -14.95 -14.97 9.27
C ALA A 340 -15.96 -15.52 8.24
N SER A 341 -15.64 -15.48 6.95
CA SER A 341 -16.47 -16.02 5.87
C SER A 341 -15.62 -16.55 4.71
N HIS A 342 -16.21 -17.45 3.94
CA HIS A 342 -15.56 -18.09 2.79
C HIS A 342 -15.38 -17.13 1.63
N TYR A 343 -14.23 -17.25 0.93
CA TYR A 343 -13.98 -16.58 -0.35
C TYR A 343 -13.19 -17.49 -1.30
N ALA A 344 -13.30 -17.22 -2.59
CA ALA A 344 -12.64 -18.00 -3.63
C ALA A 344 -12.23 -17.10 -4.80
N ILE A 345 -11.39 -17.65 -5.69
CA ILE A 345 -11.06 -17.00 -6.96
C ILE A 345 -12.35 -16.79 -7.75
N LYS A 346 -12.60 -15.54 -8.13
CA LYS A 346 -13.72 -15.19 -9.01
C LYS A 346 -13.24 -15.18 -10.45
N VAL A 347 -13.84 -16.00 -11.30
CA VAL A 347 -13.59 -15.97 -12.74
C VAL A 347 -14.25 -14.70 -13.29
N ARG A 348 -13.44 -13.74 -13.74
CA ARG A 348 -13.90 -12.50 -14.35
C ARG A 348 -13.43 -12.40 -15.79
N PHE A 349 -14.31 -11.90 -16.65
CA PHE A 349 -13.97 -11.60 -18.04
C PHE A 349 -13.60 -10.11 -18.17
N PRO A 350 -12.74 -9.73 -19.14
CA PRO A 350 -12.46 -8.34 -19.42
C PRO A 350 -13.74 -7.58 -19.74
N ILE A 351 -13.99 -6.49 -19.02
CA ILE A 351 -15.11 -5.58 -19.24
C ILE A 351 -14.60 -4.16 -19.38
N PRO A 352 -15.34 -3.24 -20.01
CA PRO A 352 -14.97 -1.84 -20.06
C PRO A 352 -14.92 -1.24 -18.66
N VAL A 353 -13.86 -0.48 -18.39
CA VAL A 353 -13.71 0.32 -17.17
C VAL A 353 -13.68 1.79 -17.59
N TYR A 354 -14.75 2.51 -17.26
CA TYR A 354 -14.90 3.94 -17.49
C TYR A 354 -14.57 4.68 -16.20
N TRP A 355 -13.34 5.13 -16.09
CA TRP A 355 -12.82 5.67 -14.85
C TRP A 355 -12.82 7.20 -14.85
N GLU A 356 -13.63 7.78 -13.98
CA GLU A 356 -13.59 9.19 -13.65
C GLU A 356 -12.40 9.43 -12.69
N VAL A 357 -11.38 10.15 -13.16
CA VAL A 357 -10.15 10.32 -12.38
C VAL A 357 -10.34 11.18 -11.14
N THR A 358 -11.44 11.93 -11.08
CA THR A 358 -11.86 12.74 -9.94
C THR A 358 -12.63 11.95 -8.88
N ASP A 359 -12.93 10.68 -9.13
CA ASP A 359 -13.63 9.80 -8.18
C ASP A 359 -12.69 9.27 -7.08
N GLN A 360 -11.99 10.21 -6.40
CA GLN A 360 -11.06 9.93 -5.31
C GLN A 360 -11.72 10.14 -3.95
N PRO A 361 -11.38 9.30 -2.94
CA PRO A 361 -11.92 9.47 -1.59
C PRO A 361 -11.66 10.86 -1.00
N GLU A 362 -10.46 11.42 -1.28
CA GLU A 362 -10.05 12.73 -0.78
C GLU A 362 -10.89 13.86 -1.37
N PHE A 363 -11.28 13.77 -2.64
CA PHE A 363 -12.17 14.75 -3.26
C PHE A 363 -13.61 14.60 -2.79
N LYS A 364 -14.10 13.36 -2.66
CA LYS A 364 -15.45 13.07 -2.11
C LYS A 364 -15.64 13.57 -0.69
N ALA A 365 -14.58 13.60 0.10
CA ALA A 365 -14.62 14.11 1.48
C ALA A 365 -14.78 15.64 1.57
N LEU A 366 -14.58 16.38 0.46
CA LEU A 366 -14.74 17.82 0.41
C LEU A 366 -16.22 18.23 0.33
N THR A 367 -16.92 18.16 1.45
CA THR A 367 -18.32 18.61 1.55
C THR A 367 -18.43 20.09 1.15
N GLY A 368 -19.34 20.41 0.19
CA GLY A 368 -19.50 21.76 -0.34
C GLY A 368 -18.54 22.15 -1.47
N VAL A 369 -17.68 21.21 -1.92
CA VAL A 369 -16.80 21.39 -3.10
C VAL A 369 -17.05 20.30 -4.13
N TYR A 370 -17.08 19.02 -3.70
CA TYR A 370 -17.25 17.89 -4.60
C TYR A 370 -18.59 17.99 -5.35
N ARG A 371 -18.51 18.06 -6.69
CA ARG A 371 -19.63 18.22 -7.63
C ARG A 371 -20.50 19.46 -7.36
N VAL A 372 -19.93 20.48 -6.72
CA VAL A 372 -20.61 21.76 -6.55
C VAL A 372 -20.11 22.74 -7.60
N THR A 373 -21.00 23.22 -8.47
CA THR A 373 -20.71 24.10 -9.59
C THR A 373 -19.83 25.28 -9.18
N ASN A 374 -18.82 25.58 -9.99
CA ASN A 374 -17.87 26.67 -9.80
C ASN A 374 -17.06 26.60 -8.48
N LYS A 375 -16.84 25.38 -7.97
CA LYS A 375 -16.00 25.13 -6.81
C LYS A 375 -14.72 24.40 -7.19
N ASN A 376 -13.65 24.68 -6.45
CA ASN A 376 -12.36 24.04 -6.62
C ASN A 376 -11.85 23.59 -5.26
N SER A 377 -11.12 22.48 -5.23
CA SER A 377 -10.35 22.11 -4.05
C SER A 377 -9.17 23.06 -3.83
N PRO A 378 -8.57 23.07 -2.65
CA PRO A 378 -7.18 23.51 -2.49
C PRO A 378 -6.25 22.77 -3.47
N SER A 379 -5.09 23.35 -3.72
CA SER A 379 -4.02 22.64 -4.41
C SER A 379 -3.42 21.58 -3.49
N TYR A 380 -3.30 20.36 -3.97
CA TYR A 380 -2.68 19.25 -3.25
C TYR A 380 -1.18 19.20 -3.54
N SER A 381 -0.41 18.80 -2.53
CA SER A 381 1.01 18.44 -2.65
C SER A 381 1.15 16.95 -2.92
N ASN A 382 2.27 16.54 -3.52
CA ASN A 382 2.54 15.12 -3.74
C ASN A 382 2.56 14.37 -2.39
N GLY A 383 1.80 13.27 -2.30
CA GLY A 383 1.59 12.49 -1.08
C GLY A 383 0.26 12.77 -0.36
N ASP A 384 -0.46 13.85 -0.70
CA ASP A 384 -1.78 14.15 -0.12
C ASP A 384 -2.90 13.25 -0.69
N LEU A 385 -2.70 12.72 -1.91
CA LEU A 385 -3.64 11.81 -2.57
C LEU A 385 -3.07 10.39 -2.58
N LYS A 386 -3.88 9.42 -2.17
CA LYS A 386 -3.43 8.03 -2.02
C LYS A 386 -3.11 7.34 -3.35
N ASP A 387 -3.94 7.58 -4.35
CA ASP A 387 -3.89 6.88 -5.64
C ASP A 387 -3.39 7.77 -6.80
N ILE A 388 -2.92 8.99 -6.50
CA ILE A 388 -2.35 9.91 -7.49
C ILE A 388 -1.03 10.46 -6.95
N SER A 389 0.03 10.37 -7.75
CA SER A 389 1.36 10.90 -7.43
C SER A 389 1.92 11.71 -8.58
N TRP A 390 2.82 12.66 -8.28
CA TRP A 390 3.51 13.50 -9.26
C TRP A 390 4.84 13.99 -8.72
N GLN A 391 5.68 14.59 -9.55
CA GLN A 391 7.03 14.98 -9.16
C GLN A 391 7.06 16.31 -8.38
N THR A 392 6.55 17.37 -8.98
CA THR A 392 6.55 18.75 -8.43
C THR A 392 5.28 19.47 -8.85
N GLY A 393 5.05 20.67 -8.31
CA GLY A 393 3.85 21.45 -8.63
C GLY A 393 2.61 20.98 -7.88
N SER A 394 1.45 21.19 -8.44
CA SER A 394 0.18 20.93 -7.77
C SER A 394 -0.86 20.29 -8.68
N VAL A 395 -1.74 19.56 -8.04
CA VAL A 395 -2.95 18.99 -8.63
C VAL A 395 -4.14 19.52 -7.85
N SER A 396 -5.26 19.78 -8.52
CA SER A 396 -6.50 20.19 -7.85
C SER A 396 -7.73 19.58 -8.54
N TYR A 397 -8.75 19.33 -7.75
CA TYR A 397 -10.08 18.98 -8.22
C TYR A 397 -10.84 20.24 -8.59
N ARG A 398 -11.51 20.27 -9.75
CA ARG A 398 -12.27 21.43 -10.20
C ARG A 398 -13.60 21.03 -10.79
N VAL A 399 -14.63 21.85 -10.52
CA VAL A 399 -15.92 21.79 -11.18
C VAL A 399 -16.05 22.96 -12.13
N ALA A 400 -16.45 22.71 -13.37
CA ALA A 400 -16.58 23.74 -14.38
C ALA A 400 -17.62 24.80 -13.96
N PRO A 401 -17.40 26.09 -14.24
CA PRO A 401 -18.36 27.14 -13.96
C PRO A 401 -19.60 27.00 -14.85
N GLU A 402 -20.75 27.40 -14.35
CA GLU A 402 -22.04 27.34 -15.05
C GLU A 402 -22.00 28.05 -16.42
N ALA A 403 -21.31 29.17 -16.49
CA ALA A 403 -21.13 29.95 -17.72
C ALA A 403 -20.14 29.31 -18.73
N ARG A 404 -19.54 28.17 -18.44
CA ARG A 404 -18.50 27.55 -19.25
C ARG A 404 -18.48 26.04 -19.06
N GLN A 405 -19.53 25.36 -19.50
CA GLN A 405 -19.54 23.91 -19.50
C GLN A 405 -18.48 23.38 -20.48
N PHE A 406 -17.70 22.42 -20.01
CA PHE A 406 -16.69 21.77 -20.85
C PHE A 406 -17.18 20.45 -21.43
N TYR A 407 -18.43 20.07 -21.16
CA TYR A 407 -19.04 18.80 -21.61
C TYR A 407 -18.23 17.58 -21.17
N VAL A 408 -17.69 17.65 -19.95
CA VAL A 408 -17.05 16.56 -19.23
C VAL A 408 -18.05 15.88 -18.30
N TYR A 409 -17.77 14.63 -17.91
CA TYR A 409 -18.66 13.86 -17.05
C TYR A 409 -18.81 14.54 -15.68
N ASN A 410 -20.00 14.55 -15.12
CA ASN A 410 -20.32 15.24 -13.85
C ASN A 410 -19.88 16.72 -13.78
N ASN A 411 -19.53 17.31 -14.92
CA ASN A 411 -19.03 18.69 -15.05
C ASN A 411 -17.77 18.98 -14.21
N ASP A 412 -16.99 17.94 -13.87
CA ASP A 412 -15.76 18.09 -13.09
C ASP A 412 -14.53 17.50 -13.80
N TYR A 413 -13.34 17.86 -13.34
CA TYR A 413 -12.09 17.41 -13.93
C TYR A 413 -10.91 17.56 -12.96
N LEU A 414 -9.87 16.76 -13.19
CA LEU A 414 -8.59 16.92 -12.53
C LEU A 414 -7.74 17.96 -13.25
N PHE A 415 -7.34 19.00 -12.53
CA PHE A 415 -6.45 20.03 -13.02
C PHE A 415 -5.02 19.73 -12.59
N ILE A 416 -4.11 19.64 -13.57
CA ILE A 416 -2.69 19.39 -13.38
C ILE A 416 -1.95 20.63 -13.84
N ALA A 417 -1.32 21.34 -12.90
CA ALA A 417 -0.58 22.55 -13.19
C ALA A 417 0.77 22.24 -13.86
N ALA A 418 1.09 22.95 -14.93
CA ALA A 418 2.41 23.02 -15.55
C ALA A 418 3.05 21.64 -15.87
N LEU A 419 2.31 20.74 -16.53
CA LEU A 419 2.85 19.45 -16.98
C LEU A 419 3.83 19.66 -18.15
N ARG A 420 5.15 19.64 -17.88
CA ARG A 420 6.24 19.88 -18.86
C ARG A 420 7.56 19.29 -18.38
N THR A 421 8.54 19.16 -19.28
CA THR A 421 9.83 18.49 -18.98
C THR A 421 10.83 19.36 -18.22
N ALA A 422 10.55 20.64 -17.94
CA ALA A 422 11.44 21.50 -17.15
C ALA A 422 11.67 20.94 -15.74
N ALA A 423 12.90 21.03 -15.24
CA ALA A 423 13.29 20.48 -13.93
C ALA A 423 12.50 21.05 -12.73
N THR A 424 11.97 22.27 -12.86
CA THR A 424 11.15 22.94 -11.83
C THR A 424 9.66 22.75 -12.01
N ALA A 425 9.22 21.98 -13.00
CA ALA A 425 7.83 21.75 -13.33
C ALA A 425 7.43 20.28 -13.05
N ASN A 426 6.16 20.01 -13.17
CA ASN A 426 5.64 18.67 -13.08
C ASN A 426 5.93 17.91 -14.38
N SER A 427 6.81 16.91 -14.33
CA SER A 427 7.14 16.13 -15.53
C SER A 427 6.19 14.96 -15.76
N PHE A 428 5.49 14.50 -14.73
CA PHE A 428 4.49 13.43 -14.84
C PHE A 428 3.42 13.53 -13.76
N VAL A 429 2.28 12.91 -14.04
CA VAL A 429 1.27 12.51 -13.06
C VAL A 429 1.01 11.02 -13.25
N GLU A 430 1.04 10.26 -12.17
CA GLU A 430 0.83 8.82 -12.16
C GLU A 430 -0.36 8.45 -11.28
N PHE A 431 -1.17 7.59 -11.81
CA PHE A 431 -2.42 7.13 -11.21
C PHE A 431 -2.36 5.64 -10.92
N LYS A 432 -2.89 5.24 -9.78
CA LYS A 432 -3.22 3.84 -9.53
C LYS A 432 -4.62 3.57 -10.06
N THR A 433 -4.74 2.73 -11.09
CA THR A 433 -6.00 2.48 -11.80
C THR A 433 -7.04 1.79 -10.89
N PRO A 434 -8.33 1.79 -11.25
CA PRO A 434 -9.27 0.78 -10.79
C PRO A 434 -8.77 -0.64 -11.09
N LEU A 435 -9.43 -1.66 -10.51
CA LEU A 435 -9.14 -3.05 -10.82
C LEU A 435 -9.39 -3.31 -12.31
N LEU A 436 -8.36 -3.77 -13.01
CA LEU A 436 -8.45 -4.24 -14.39
C LEU A 436 -8.33 -5.77 -14.42
N VAL A 437 -9.27 -6.42 -15.05
CA VAL A 437 -9.21 -7.88 -15.28
C VAL A 437 -8.21 -8.17 -16.37
N LYS A 438 -7.44 -9.25 -16.26
CA LYS A 438 -6.52 -9.70 -17.31
C LYS A 438 -7.21 -9.74 -18.68
N GLY A 439 -6.59 -9.15 -19.67
CA GLY A 439 -7.15 -9.01 -21.02
C GLY A 439 -6.49 -7.90 -21.82
N ARG A 440 -6.93 -7.72 -23.04
CA ARG A 440 -6.41 -6.71 -23.94
C ARG A 440 -7.37 -5.54 -24.06
N TYR A 441 -6.89 -4.31 -23.83
CA TYR A 441 -7.70 -3.10 -23.77
C TYR A 441 -7.14 -1.99 -24.64
N LYS A 442 -8.01 -1.23 -25.28
CA LYS A 442 -7.70 0.11 -25.79
C LYS A 442 -7.83 1.12 -24.64
N VAL A 443 -6.84 2.01 -24.52
CA VAL A 443 -6.79 3.05 -23.49
C VAL A 443 -7.11 4.39 -24.12
N TRP A 444 -8.18 5.03 -23.63
CA TRP A 444 -8.62 6.35 -24.08
C TRP A 444 -8.49 7.35 -22.94
N VAL A 445 -7.91 8.52 -23.22
CA VAL A 445 -7.78 9.62 -22.25
C VAL A 445 -8.70 10.75 -22.68
N SER A 446 -9.73 11.05 -21.88
CA SER A 446 -10.65 12.18 -22.04
C SER A 446 -10.08 13.41 -21.36
N PHE A 447 -10.10 14.53 -22.07
CA PHE A 447 -9.52 15.79 -21.60
C PHE A 447 -10.26 17.00 -22.16
N VAL A 448 -10.04 18.14 -21.52
CA VAL A 448 -10.45 19.44 -22.04
C VAL A 448 -9.24 20.12 -22.67
N ARG A 449 -9.36 20.49 -23.94
CA ARG A 449 -8.31 21.20 -24.66
C ARG A 449 -7.99 22.56 -24.00
N ARG A 450 -6.72 22.78 -23.80
CA ARG A 450 -6.15 24.05 -23.36
C ARG A 450 -4.93 24.42 -24.21
N GLY A 451 -4.51 25.67 -24.15
CA GLY A 451 -3.38 26.15 -24.94
C GLY A 451 -1.99 25.60 -24.57
N GLY A 452 -1.90 24.83 -23.48
CA GLY A 452 -0.67 24.24 -22.97
C GLY A 452 -0.70 22.71 -22.93
N GLY A 453 0.41 22.07 -22.54
CA GLY A 453 0.46 20.62 -22.36
C GLY A 453 0.47 19.83 -23.69
N ARG A 454 1.31 20.23 -24.62
CA ARG A 454 1.24 19.85 -26.04
C ARG A 454 1.50 18.38 -26.34
N GLY A 455 2.33 17.70 -25.61
CA GLY A 455 2.63 16.30 -25.85
C GLY A 455 2.65 15.52 -24.54
N VAL A 456 1.86 14.47 -24.47
CA VAL A 456 1.81 13.57 -23.32
C VAL A 456 2.00 12.14 -23.80
N SER A 457 3.05 11.48 -23.32
CA SER A 457 3.22 10.03 -23.42
C SER A 457 2.44 9.37 -22.29
N VAL A 458 1.69 8.32 -22.61
CA VAL A 458 1.00 7.51 -21.60
C VAL A 458 1.82 6.24 -21.38
N LEU A 459 2.17 5.97 -20.11
CA LEU A 459 2.85 4.74 -19.72
C LEU A 459 1.90 3.88 -18.89
N PHE A 460 1.93 2.58 -19.14
CA PHE A 460 1.21 1.59 -18.35
C PHE A 460 2.22 0.62 -17.73
N ASP A 461 2.24 0.52 -16.40
CA ASP A 461 3.26 -0.22 -15.63
C ASP A 461 4.69 0.10 -16.08
N GLY A 462 4.96 1.39 -16.33
CA GLY A 462 6.26 1.89 -16.75
C GLY A 462 6.58 1.72 -18.24
N GLN A 463 5.72 1.06 -19.04
CA GLN A 463 5.91 0.87 -20.48
C GLN A 463 5.13 1.92 -21.28
N PRO A 464 5.76 2.66 -22.20
CA PRO A 464 5.09 3.67 -22.99
C PRO A 464 4.12 3.03 -23.99
N LEU A 465 2.94 3.62 -24.12
CA LEU A 465 1.96 3.24 -25.14
C LEU A 465 2.36 3.80 -26.51
N SER A 466 1.74 3.26 -27.55
CA SER A 466 2.16 3.50 -28.94
C SER A 466 1.98 4.92 -29.47
N ARG A 467 1.18 5.76 -28.80
CA ARG A 467 0.82 7.10 -29.27
C ARG A 467 1.19 8.17 -28.23
N VAL A 468 1.79 9.26 -28.70
CA VAL A 468 1.91 10.51 -27.93
C VAL A 468 0.63 11.30 -28.16
N LEU A 469 -0.04 11.70 -27.09
CA LEU A 469 -1.27 12.47 -27.12
C LEU A 469 -0.97 13.96 -27.30
N ASN A 470 -1.54 14.59 -28.32
CA ASN A 470 -1.50 16.04 -28.49
C ASN A 470 -2.76 16.67 -27.89
N LEU A 471 -2.66 17.18 -26.68
CA LEU A 471 -3.80 17.77 -25.94
C LEU A 471 -4.18 19.18 -26.38
N THR A 472 -3.54 19.74 -27.43
CA THR A 472 -3.85 21.06 -27.96
C THR A 472 -4.70 21.03 -29.23
N GLU A 473 -4.86 19.84 -29.83
CA GLU A 473 -5.72 19.69 -31.00
C GLU A 473 -7.18 19.93 -30.66
N SER A 474 -7.90 20.52 -31.60
CA SER A 474 -9.37 20.52 -31.61
C SER A 474 -9.86 19.50 -32.63
N LEU A 475 -11.01 18.94 -32.37
CA LEU A 475 -11.81 18.30 -33.42
C LEU A 475 -12.30 19.37 -34.44
N PRO A 476 -12.81 18.99 -35.60
CA PRO A 476 -13.44 19.91 -36.56
C PRO A 476 -14.48 20.80 -35.85
N ALA A 477 -14.69 22.02 -36.34
CA ALA A 477 -15.67 22.92 -35.74
C ALA A 477 -17.07 22.35 -35.88
N GLN A 478 -17.85 22.36 -34.80
CA GLN A 478 -19.27 21.97 -34.86
C GLN A 478 -20.08 22.93 -35.71
N VAL A 479 -21.17 22.45 -36.28
CA VAL A 479 -22.11 23.21 -37.09
C VAL A 479 -23.49 23.27 -36.43
N LEU A 480 -24.19 24.38 -36.59
CA LEU A 480 -25.56 24.54 -36.10
C LEU A 480 -26.54 24.10 -37.20
N VAL A 481 -27.33 23.07 -36.91
CA VAL A 481 -28.40 22.58 -37.79
C VAL A 481 -29.73 22.73 -37.02
N GLY A 482 -30.58 23.66 -37.48
CA GLY A 482 -31.73 24.08 -36.69
C GLY A 482 -31.31 24.70 -35.34
N ASN A 483 -31.77 24.11 -34.25
CA ASN A 483 -31.40 24.51 -32.91
C ASN A 483 -30.35 23.58 -32.25
N LYS A 484 -29.62 22.80 -33.06
CA LYS A 484 -28.73 21.76 -32.57
C LYS A 484 -27.32 21.90 -33.14
N TRP A 485 -26.33 22.02 -32.25
CA TRP A 485 -24.92 21.93 -32.59
C TRP A 485 -24.51 20.47 -32.78
N THR A 486 -24.03 20.12 -33.95
CA THR A 486 -23.75 18.74 -34.32
C THR A 486 -22.45 18.59 -35.11
N TYR A 487 -22.17 17.37 -35.55
CA TYR A 487 -21.02 17.05 -36.36
C TYR A 487 -21.05 17.80 -37.70
N PRO A 488 -19.89 18.35 -38.15
CA PRO A 488 -19.79 18.89 -39.50
C PRO A 488 -19.91 17.79 -40.58
N ALA A 489 -20.24 18.16 -41.77
CA ALA A 489 -20.37 17.23 -42.90
C ALA A 489 -19.10 16.36 -43.06
N GLY A 490 -19.30 15.07 -43.27
CA GLY A 490 -18.21 14.09 -43.41
C GLY A 490 -17.55 13.65 -42.06
N THR A 491 -18.00 14.18 -40.95
CA THR A 491 -17.55 13.73 -39.62
C THR A 491 -18.62 12.85 -38.98
N THR A 492 -18.25 11.64 -38.56
CA THR A 492 -19.11 10.73 -37.79
C THR A 492 -18.35 10.20 -36.57
N PRO A 493 -19.02 9.67 -35.54
CA PRO A 493 -18.36 9.03 -34.43
C PRO A 493 -17.36 7.96 -34.86
N GLU A 494 -17.71 7.14 -35.83
CA GLU A 494 -16.89 6.04 -36.38
C GLU A 494 -15.66 6.58 -37.13
N SER A 495 -15.84 7.66 -37.91
CA SER A 495 -14.71 8.30 -38.62
C SER A 495 -13.71 8.92 -37.64
N LEU A 496 -14.18 9.43 -36.51
CA LEU A 496 -13.31 9.95 -35.42
C LEU A 496 -12.60 8.79 -34.70
N GLU A 497 -13.31 7.69 -34.43
CA GLU A 497 -12.70 6.51 -33.79
C GLU A 497 -11.57 5.94 -34.65
N ALA A 498 -11.75 5.85 -35.94
CA ALA A 498 -10.71 5.38 -36.87
C ALA A 498 -9.46 6.26 -36.85
N LEU A 499 -9.59 7.54 -36.50
CA LEU A 499 -8.48 8.48 -36.28
C LEU A 499 -7.92 8.41 -34.83
N GLY A 500 -8.46 7.56 -33.98
CA GLY A 500 -8.12 7.49 -32.56
C GLY A 500 -8.66 8.66 -31.73
N LYS A 501 -9.81 9.17 -32.10
CA LYS A 501 -10.51 10.27 -31.42
C LYS A 501 -11.95 9.86 -31.15
N LYS A 502 -12.52 10.20 -30.00
CA LYS A 502 -13.95 9.94 -29.75
C LYS A 502 -14.59 11.01 -28.85
N MET A 503 -15.84 11.34 -29.13
CA MET A 503 -16.67 12.10 -28.21
C MET A 503 -17.04 11.24 -27.01
N THR A 504 -16.84 11.76 -25.82
CA THR A 504 -17.16 11.07 -24.57
C THR A 504 -18.55 11.41 -24.06
N PHE A 505 -19.09 12.61 -24.31
CA PHE A 505 -20.44 12.97 -23.89
C PHE A 505 -21.55 12.50 -24.87
N GLY A 506 -22.76 12.29 -24.32
CA GLY A 506 -23.86 11.63 -25.03
C GLY A 506 -24.65 12.51 -25.99
N GLY A 507 -24.43 13.80 -25.92
CA GLY A 507 -25.16 14.74 -26.75
C GLY A 507 -26.58 15.08 -26.26
N ASN A 508 -27.25 15.93 -27.04
CA ASN A 508 -28.59 16.43 -26.77
C ASN A 508 -28.74 17.16 -25.40
N VAL A 509 -27.64 17.78 -24.94
CA VAL A 509 -27.61 18.60 -23.72
C VAL A 509 -27.71 20.09 -24.07
N PRO A 510 -28.20 20.96 -23.17
CA PRO A 510 -28.24 22.40 -23.42
C PRO A 510 -26.87 22.98 -23.79
N TYR A 511 -26.85 23.87 -24.78
CA TYR A 511 -25.62 24.58 -25.15
C TYR A 511 -25.39 25.75 -24.18
N TYR A 512 -24.23 25.80 -23.57
CA TYR A 512 -23.93 26.73 -22.47
C TYR A 512 -24.08 28.21 -22.86
N ASN A 513 -23.81 28.60 -24.13
CA ASN A 513 -23.96 29.98 -24.60
C ASN A 513 -25.40 30.32 -24.97
N ASN A 514 -26.25 29.35 -25.24
CA ASN A 514 -27.66 29.55 -25.57
C ASN A 514 -28.47 28.31 -25.18
N PRO A 515 -29.06 28.27 -23.98
CA PRO A 515 -29.80 27.10 -23.49
C PRO A 515 -31.03 26.70 -24.33
N ALA A 516 -31.52 27.54 -25.25
CA ALA A 516 -32.54 27.20 -26.22
C ALA A 516 -32.02 26.27 -27.37
N GLN A 517 -30.71 26.13 -27.44
CA GLN A 517 -30.04 25.21 -28.38
C GLN A 517 -29.53 24.00 -27.63
N THR A 518 -29.37 22.87 -28.30
CA THR A 518 -28.72 21.67 -27.79
C THR A 518 -27.41 21.40 -28.52
N ILE A 519 -26.59 20.53 -27.96
CA ILE A 519 -25.30 20.17 -28.51
C ILE A 519 -25.07 18.66 -28.43
N ASP A 520 -24.63 18.03 -29.51
CA ASP A 520 -24.23 16.63 -29.59
C ASP A 520 -22.74 16.44 -29.82
N TYR A 521 -22.04 17.51 -30.18
CA TYR A 521 -20.67 17.46 -30.59
C TYR A 521 -19.92 18.71 -30.14
N TYR A 522 -18.88 18.55 -29.34
CA TYR A 522 -18.05 19.66 -28.90
C TYR A 522 -16.58 19.39 -29.21
N ARG A 523 -15.94 20.31 -29.93
CA ARG A 523 -14.62 20.13 -30.50
C ARG A 523 -13.46 20.15 -29.50
N ASP A 524 -13.67 20.70 -28.31
CA ASP A 524 -12.62 20.96 -27.34
C ASP A 524 -12.62 20.01 -26.12
N SER A 525 -13.59 19.07 -26.05
CA SER A 525 -13.63 18.00 -25.04
C SER A 525 -13.91 16.67 -25.69
N TYR A 526 -12.94 15.79 -25.69
CA TYR A 526 -13.00 14.49 -26.35
C TYR A 526 -11.89 13.57 -25.81
N ALA A 527 -11.91 12.31 -26.17
CA ALA A 527 -10.85 11.37 -25.79
C ALA A 527 -9.93 11.06 -26.96
N LEU A 528 -8.65 10.89 -26.65
CA LEU A 528 -7.61 10.39 -27.54
C LEU A 528 -7.23 8.95 -27.16
N LEU A 529 -7.06 8.11 -28.18
CA LEU A 529 -6.52 6.77 -28.02
C LEU A 529 -5.02 6.86 -27.73
N ALA A 530 -4.61 6.40 -26.56
CA ALA A 530 -3.21 6.32 -26.18
C ALA A 530 -2.51 5.08 -26.75
N GLY A 531 -3.24 4.01 -26.90
CA GLY A 531 -2.74 2.74 -27.42
C GLY A 531 -3.53 1.55 -26.91
N THR A 532 -2.97 0.37 -27.12
CA THR A 532 -3.50 -0.90 -26.60
C THR A 532 -2.57 -1.43 -25.53
N ILE A 533 -3.11 -1.99 -24.45
CA ILE A 533 -2.38 -2.64 -23.36
C ILE A 533 -2.78 -4.10 -23.25
N ASP A 534 -1.82 -4.92 -22.83
CA ASP A 534 -2.04 -6.31 -22.41
C ASP A 534 -1.96 -6.37 -20.88
N VAL A 535 -3.12 -6.41 -20.21
CA VAL A 535 -3.23 -6.64 -18.78
C VAL A 535 -3.02 -8.14 -18.54
N THR A 536 -1.82 -8.50 -18.12
CA THR A 536 -1.43 -9.92 -17.94
C THR A 536 -1.94 -10.50 -16.64
N LYS A 537 -2.28 -9.64 -15.67
CA LYS A 537 -2.71 -10.00 -14.32
C LYS A 537 -3.89 -9.12 -13.91
N THR A 538 -4.91 -9.74 -13.31
CA THR A 538 -6.01 -8.99 -12.69
C THR A 538 -5.48 -8.25 -11.46
N ASP A 539 -5.34 -6.92 -11.56
CA ASP A 539 -4.81 -6.06 -10.49
C ASP A 539 -5.19 -4.59 -10.73
N ARG A 540 -4.81 -3.73 -9.79
CA ARG A 540 -4.70 -2.29 -10.00
C ARG A 540 -3.31 -1.98 -10.54
N HIS A 541 -3.23 -1.24 -11.61
CA HIS A 541 -2.02 -0.95 -12.37
C HIS A 541 -1.60 0.51 -12.22
N LEU A 542 -0.39 0.86 -12.66
CA LEU A 542 0.08 2.23 -12.72
C LEU A 542 -0.10 2.79 -14.14
N LEU A 543 -0.84 3.90 -14.24
CA LEU A 543 -0.96 4.67 -15.47
C LEU A 543 -0.33 6.04 -15.28
N ARG A 544 0.68 6.36 -16.08
CA ARG A 544 1.40 7.63 -16.00
C ARG A 544 1.14 8.47 -17.25
N LEU A 545 0.82 9.73 -17.03
CA LEU A 545 0.84 10.78 -18.03
C LEU A 545 2.16 11.53 -17.91
N GLN A 546 3.05 11.41 -18.88
CA GLN A 546 4.37 12.00 -18.88
C GLN A 546 4.51 13.07 -19.96
N ALA A 547 4.96 14.26 -19.59
CA ALA A 547 5.28 15.32 -20.54
C ALA A 547 6.42 14.90 -21.47
N VAL A 548 6.30 15.23 -22.77
CA VAL A 548 7.35 14.97 -23.77
C VAL A 548 8.03 16.25 -24.28
N ALA A 549 7.58 17.42 -23.83
CA ALA A 549 8.12 18.71 -24.23
C ALA A 549 8.12 19.72 -23.08
N ASP A 550 9.05 20.67 -23.13
CA ASP A 550 9.10 21.82 -22.22
C ASP A 550 8.24 22.98 -22.78
N VAL A 551 6.93 22.76 -22.82
CA VAL A 551 5.96 23.78 -23.21
C VAL A 551 5.02 24.02 -22.05
N SER A 552 4.98 25.27 -21.57
CA SER A 552 4.12 25.66 -20.47
C SER A 552 2.64 25.45 -20.79
N GLY A 553 1.92 24.88 -19.85
CA GLY A 553 0.48 24.75 -19.90
C GLY A 553 -0.06 23.75 -18.89
N ASP A 554 -1.32 23.95 -18.56
CA ASP A 554 -2.05 23.08 -17.66
C ASP A 554 -2.74 21.95 -18.44
N VAL A 555 -2.93 20.81 -17.79
CA VAL A 555 -3.66 19.66 -18.32
C VAL A 555 -4.92 19.45 -17.50
N GLN A 556 -6.03 19.17 -18.18
CA GLN A 556 -7.33 18.96 -17.57
C GLN A 556 -7.86 17.61 -18.03
N ILE A 557 -7.83 16.63 -17.12
CA ILE A 557 -8.26 15.26 -17.40
C ILE A 557 -9.65 15.04 -16.78
N ASP A 558 -10.52 14.45 -17.59
CA ASP A 558 -11.88 14.05 -17.23
C ASP A 558 -11.92 12.57 -16.85
N MET A 559 -11.86 11.70 -17.83
CA MET A 559 -11.96 10.25 -17.66
C MET A 559 -10.83 9.52 -18.36
N ILE A 560 -10.54 8.31 -17.87
CA ILE A 560 -9.70 7.35 -18.58
C ILE A 560 -10.53 6.08 -18.80
N HIS A 561 -10.66 5.65 -20.05
CA HIS A 561 -11.41 4.47 -20.40
C HIS A 561 -10.48 3.33 -20.78
N PHE A 562 -10.66 2.18 -20.16
CA PHE A 562 -10.06 0.90 -20.54
C PHE A 562 -11.15 0.05 -21.15
N ILE A 563 -11.18 -0.07 -22.48
CA ILE A 563 -12.24 -0.80 -23.18
C ILE A 563 -11.62 -2.02 -23.85
N PRO A 564 -12.10 -3.26 -23.58
CA PRO A 564 -11.62 -4.45 -24.29
C PRO A 564 -11.61 -4.23 -25.80
N GLU A 565 -10.53 -4.66 -26.47
CA GLU A 565 -10.28 -4.33 -27.87
C GLU A 565 -11.42 -4.80 -28.82
N ASN A 566 -12.10 -5.88 -28.44
CA ASN A 566 -13.20 -6.50 -29.20
C ASN A 566 -14.60 -5.96 -28.83
N MET A 567 -14.70 -4.94 -27.95
CA MET A 567 -15.97 -4.35 -27.55
C MET A 567 -16.20 -2.99 -28.21
N ASP A 568 -17.45 -2.50 -28.14
CA ASP A 568 -17.82 -1.18 -28.65
C ASP A 568 -16.98 -0.09 -27.97
N GLN A 569 -16.25 0.68 -28.76
CA GLN A 569 -15.37 1.74 -28.27
C GLN A 569 -16.09 3.09 -28.10
N LEU A 570 -17.28 3.26 -28.69
CA LEU A 570 -17.99 4.53 -28.74
C LEU A 570 -19.00 4.71 -27.62
N TYR A 571 -19.58 3.62 -27.12
CA TYR A 571 -20.59 3.63 -26.06
C TYR A 571 -20.17 2.84 -24.83
N PRO A 572 -20.73 3.15 -23.65
CA PRO A 572 -21.62 4.26 -23.33
C PRO A 572 -20.92 5.61 -23.41
N LYS A 573 -21.71 6.70 -23.36
CA LYS A 573 -21.27 8.08 -23.27
C LYS A 573 -21.75 8.73 -21.98
N PHE A 574 -21.09 9.81 -21.56
CA PHE A 574 -21.16 10.35 -20.20
C PHE A 574 -21.49 11.84 -20.23
N ASN A 575 -22.63 12.23 -19.72
CA ASN A 575 -23.09 13.61 -19.77
C ASN A 575 -22.62 14.45 -18.57
N PRO A 576 -22.58 15.79 -18.72
CA PRO A 576 -22.20 16.70 -17.65
C PRO A 576 -23.11 16.65 -16.42
N ASP A 577 -24.35 16.20 -16.57
CA ASP A 577 -25.32 16.02 -15.49
C ASP A 577 -25.17 14.65 -14.76
N GLY A 578 -24.18 13.86 -15.13
CA GLY A 578 -23.94 12.52 -14.58
C GLY A 578 -24.76 11.42 -15.24
N SER A 579 -25.62 11.73 -16.22
CA SER A 579 -26.37 10.72 -16.96
C SER A 579 -25.46 9.94 -17.92
N ILE A 580 -25.80 8.66 -18.14
CA ILE A 580 -25.05 7.76 -19.03
C ILE A 580 -25.95 7.36 -20.18
N VAL A 581 -25.44 7.50 -21.42
CA VAL A 581 -26.16 7.18 -22.65
C VAL A 581 -25.60 5.90 -23.24
N TYR A 582 -26.40 4.87 -23.27
CA TYR A 582 -26.06 3.58 -23.88
C TYR A 582 -26.45 3.58 -25.38
N LYS A 583 -25.84 2.67 -26.11
CA LYS A 583 -26.22 2.42 -27.51
C LYS A 583 -27.66 1.92 -27.53
N GLN A 584 -28.50 2.56 -28.39
CA GLN A 584 -29.87 2.14 -28.62
C GLN A 584 -29.92 0.91 -29.52
#